data_e3a57359df24b81065a2419f8838b210
#
_entry.id   e3a57359df24b81065a2419f8838b210
#
_cell.length_a   1.000
_cell.length_b   1.000
_cell.length_c   1.000
_cell.angle_alpha   90.00
_cell.angle_beta   90.00
_cell.angle_gamma   90.00
#
_symmetry.space_group_name_H-M   'P 1'
#
loop_
_entity.id
_entity.type
_entity.pdbx_description
1 polymer ?
#
loop_
_entity_poly.entity_id
_entity_poly.type
_entity_poly.pdbx_seq_one_letter_code
_entity_poly.pdbx_strand_id
1 'polypeptide(L)'
;MKCVLVTGGSRGIGSAVCKKLAVESNYHILINYHSNKTAAEATLQEIQKLGATGEILGFDVSNFEEVQKTLTKWQEANPEALVEAIVNNAGITKDGLFMWMTPEDWNGVVNTSLNGFFNVTQFFIQKMLRNKYGRIVNMVSVSGVKGTAGQTNYSAAKGAIVAATKALAQEVAKRNITVNAVAPGFIRTDMTSQLDEKELLKLIPVNRFGEAEEVADLVSFLISKKSSYITGEIININGGIYS
;
A
#
# COMPACT_ATOMS: atom_id res chain seq x y z
N MET A 1 -5.52 -19.78 -9.81
CA MET A 1 -4.66 -19.34 -8.69
C MET A 1 -5.15 -17.98 -8.19
N LYS A 2 -5.35 -17.82 -6.87
CA LYS A 2 -5.76 -16.54 -6.26
C LYS A 2 -4.51 -15.78 -5.83
N CYS A 3 -4.43 -14.52 -6.22
CA CYS A 3 -3.23 -13.70 -5.99
C CYS A 3 -3.56 -12.43 -5.21
N VAL A 4 -2.56 -11.93 -4.50
CA VAL A 4 -2.52 -10.58 -3.91
C VAL A 4 -1.31 -9.84 -4.45
N LEU A 5 -1.49 -8.61 -4.92
CA LEU A 5 -0.38 -7.75 -5.30
C LEU A 5 -0.09 -6.74 -4.18
N VAL A 6 1.16 -6.68 -3.74
CA VAL A 6 1.63 -5.69 -2.77
C VAL A 6 2.66 -4.79 -3.46
N THR A 7 2.30 -3.52 -3.71
CA THR A 7 3.25 -2.56 -4.28
C THR A 7 4.23 -2.07 -3.22
N GLY A 8 5.50 -1.90 -3.61
CA GLY A 8 6.56 -1.60 -2.65
C GLY A 8 6.73 -2.69 -1.58
N GLY A 9 6.51 -3.97 -1.96
CA GLY A 9 6.54 -5.13 -1.06
C GLY A 9 7.93 -5.60 -0.62
N SER A 10 9.00 -4.92 -1.05
CA SER A 10 10.37 -5.36 -0.82
C SER A 10 10.91 -5.06 0.59
N ARG A 11 10.35 -4.10 1.32
CA ARG A 11 10.82 -3.69 2.66
C ARG A 11 9.73 -3.01 3.49
N GLY A 12 10.04 -2.71 4.76
CA GLY A 12 9.16 -1.97 5.68
C GLY A 12 7.77 -2.58 5.78
N ILE A 13 6.74 -1.74 5.77
CA ILE A 13 5.34 -2.16 5.89
C ILE A 13 4.97 -3.15 4.77
N GLY A 14 5.39 -2.92 3.54
CA GLY A 14 5.07 -3.81 2.41
C GLY A 14 5.60 -5.23 2.60
N SER A 15 6.84 -5.40 3.08
CA SER A 15 7.40 -6.71 3.40
C SER A 15 6.68 -7.37 4.57
N ALA A 16 6.36 -6.61 5.64
CA ALA A 16 5.59 -7.11 6.77
C ALA A 16 4.20 -7.63 6.33
N VAL A 17 3.52 -6.87 5.43
CA VAL A 17 2.26 -7.30 4.83
C VAL A 17 2.42 -8.61 4.05
N CYS A 18 3.46 -8.73 3.21
CA CYS A 18 3.72 -9.98 2.47
C CYS A 18 3.91 -11.17 3.42
N LYS A 19 4.70 -11.01 4.49
CA LYS A 19 4.93 -12.05 5.51
C LYS A 19 3.66 -12.41 6.28
N LYS A 20 2.86 -11.42 6.66
CA LYS A 20 1.59 -11.66 7.34
C LYS A 20 0.61 -12.43 6.47
N LEU A 21 0.47 -12.04 5.22
CA LEU A 21 -0.37 -12.74 4.25
C LEU A 21 0.10 -14.16 3.95
N ALA A 22 1.41 -14.40 4.00
CA ALA A 22 1.97 -15.75 3.85
C ALA A 22 1.49 -16.73 4.92
N VAL A 23 1.24 -16.24 6.14
CA VAL A 23 0.77 -17.07 7.26
C VAL A 23 -0.76 -17.16 7.30
N GLU A 24 -1.46 -16.07 7.01
CA GLU A 24 -2.91 -15.97 7.28
C GLU A 24 -3.79 -16.15 6.04
N SER A 25 -3.20 -16.25 4.85
CA SER A 25 -3.96 -16.39 3.62
C SER A 25 -3.44 -17.52 2.72
N ASN A 26 -4.26 -17.90 1.75
CA ASN A 26 -3.87 -18.86 0.71
C ASN A 26 -3.59 -18.14 -0.62
N TYR A 27 -3.17 -16.88 -0.58
CA TYR A 27 -2.83 -16.14 -1.78
C TYR A 27 -1.42 -16.48 -2.28
N HIS A 28 -1.28 -16.55 -3.59
CA HIS A 28 0.02 -16.39 -4.23
C HIS A 28 0.39 -14.89 -4.19
N ILE A 29 1.56 -14.55 -3.64
CA ILE A 29 1.92 -13.17 -3.30
C ILE A 29 2.80 -12.58 -4.40
N LEU A 30 2.29 -11.53 -5.05
CA LEU A 30 3.02 -10.75 -6.05
C LEU A 30 3.69 -9.57 -5.34
N ILE A 31 5.02 -9.63 -5.24
CA ILE A 31 5.82 -8.63 -4.55
C ILE A 31 6.36 -7.63 -5.57
N ASN A 32 5.74 -6.44 -5.65
CA ASN A 32 6.30 -5.41 -6.51
C ASN A 32 7.47 -4.69 -5.85
N TYR A 33 8.47 -4.39 -6.65
CA TYR A 33 9.59 -3.50 -6.32
C TYR A 33 9.93 -2.61 -7.52
N HIS A 34 10.56 -1.44 -7.26
CA HIS A 34 11.06 -0.58 -8.33
C HIS A 34 12.56 -0.83 -8.58
N SER A 35 13.42 -0.56 -7.61
CA SER A 35 14.88 -0.57 -7.82
C SER A 35 15.63 -1.64 -7.01
N ASN A 36 15.15 -2.00 -5.82
CA ASN A 36 15.85 -2.91 -4.93
C ASN A 36 15.37 -4.35 -5.09
N LYS A 37 15.88 -5.02 -6.14
CA LYS A 37 15.57 -6.42 -6.42
C LYS A 37 16.03 -7.36 -5.31
N THR A 38 17.20 -7.13 -4.76
CA THR A 38 17.76 -7.98 -3.67
C THR A 38 16.86 -7.99 -2.45
N ALA A 39 16.32 -6.83 -2.04
CA ALA A 39 15.38 -6.78 -0.93
C ALA A 39 14.05 -7.48 -1.25
N ALA A 40 13.58 -7.41 -2.50
CA ALA A 40 12.39 -8.14 -2.93
C ALA A 40 12.61 -9.66 -2.92
N GLU A 41 13.78 -10.12 -3.37
CA GLU A 41 14.20 -11.53 -3.30
C GLU A 41 14.29 -12.02 -1.86
N ALA A 42 14.82 -11.20 -0.93
CA ALA A 42 14.85 -11.53 0.49
C ALA A 42 13.42 -11.68 1.07
N THR A 43 12.51 -10.76 0.76
CA THR A 43 11.10 -10.89 1.17
C THR A 43 10.46 -12.15 0.58
N LEU A 44 10.74 -12.47 -0.69
CA LEU A 44 10.23 -13.68 -1.33
C LEU A 44 10.73 -14.95 -0.62
N GLN A 45 12.01 -15.00 -0.29
CA GLN A 45 12.57 -16.13 0.46
C GLN A 45 11.93 -16.30 1.85
N GLU A 46 11.64 -15.19 2.53
CA GLU A 46 10.96 -15.22 3.83
C GLU A 46 9.53 -15.76 3.73
N ILE A 47 8.73 -15.31 2.76
CA ILE A 47 7.38 -15.84 2.59
C ILE A 47 7.39 -17.33 2.17
N GLN A 48 8.38 -17.77 1.40
CA GLN A 48 8.55 -19.17 1.02
C GLN A 48 8.91 -20.04 2.24
N LYS A 49 9.76 -19.55 3.14
CA LYS A 49 10.06 -20.24 4.42
C LYS A 49 8.81 -20.40 5.30
N LEU A 50 7.85 -19.47 5.18
CA LEU A 50 6.54 -19.54 5.86
C LEU A 50 5.54 -20.45 5.14
N GLY A 51 5.95 -21.11 4.04
CA GLY A 51 5.12 -22.07 3.29
C GLY A 51 4.25 -21.45 2.20
N ALA A 52 4.33 -20.14 1.98
CA ALA A 52 3.56 -19.48 0.93
C ALA A 52 4.28 -19.53 -0.43
N THR A 53 3.49 -19.34 -1.48
CA THR A 53 4.01 -19.14 -2.83
C THR A 53 3.98 -17.67 -3.22
N GLY A 54 4.90 -17.25 -4.06
CA GLY A 54 4.95 -15.87 -4.55
C GLY A 54 6.00 -15.67 -5.62
N GLU A 55 6.02 -14.48 -6.16
CA GLU A 55 7.02 -14.04 -7.14
C GLU A 55 7.26 -12.53 -7.03
N ILE A 56 8.37 -12.06 -7.56
CA ILE A 56 8.72 -10.65 -7.58
C ILE A 56 8.39 -10.04 -8.95
N LEU A 57 7.84 -8.83 -8.95
CA LEU A 57 7.52 -8.07 -10.16
C LEU A 57 8.21 -6.71 -10.12
N GLY A 58 9.20 -6.52 -10.99
CA GLY A 58 9.96 -5.27 -11.09
C GLY A 58 9.26 -4.29 -12.02
N PHE A 59 8.74 -3.18 -11.49
CA PHE A 59 8.22 -2.04 -12.26
C PHE A 59 8.06 -0.81 -11.38
N ASP A 60 8.19 0.37 -11.99
CA ASP A 60 7.84 1.64 -11.36
C ASP A 60 6.33 1.87 -11.44
N VAL A 61 5.66 1.95 -10.28
CA VAL A 61 4.22 2.20 -10.20
C VAL A 61 3.81 3.55 -10.79
N SER A 62 4.72 4.54 -10.81
CA SER A 62 4.47 5.86 -11.38
C SER A 62 4.45 5.88 -12.91
N ASN A 63 5.05 4.88 -13.55
CA ASN A 63 5.15 4.75 -15.00
C ASN A 63 4.01 3.88 -15.53
N PHE A 64 3.00 4.51 -16.12
CA PHE A 64 1.82 3.81 -16.64
C PHE A 64 2.17 2.72 -17.66
N GLU A 65 3.06 3.02 -18.61
CA GLU A 65 3.43 2.08 -19.68
C GLU A 65 4.16 0.86 -19.12
N GLU A 66 5.05 1.07 -18.16
CA GLU A 66 5.79 -0.01 -17.49
C GLU A 66 4.85 -0.91 -16.67
N VAL A 67 3.90 -0.32 -15.94
CA VAL A 67 2.85 -1.06 -15.22
C VAL A 67 2.04 -1.92 -16.20
N GLN A 68 1.52 -1.31 -17.28
CA GLN A 68 0.72 -2.03 -18.28
C GLN A 68 1.53 -3.18 -18.91
N LYS A 69 2.75 -2.91 -19.36
CA LYS A 69 3.62 -3.91 -20.01
C LYS A 69 3.92 -5.09 -19.08
N THR A 70 4.32 -4.80 -17.84
CA THR A 70 4.73 -5.84 -16.91
C THR A 70 3.55 -6.69 -16.45
N LEU A 71 2.44 -6.05 -16.09
CA LEU A 71 1.25 -6.76 -15.61
C LEU A 71 0.55 -7.53 -16.75
N THR A 72 0.54 -7.01 -17.99
CA THR A 72 0.03 -7.75 -19.15
C THR A 72 0.85 -9.01 -19.40
N LYS A 73 2.18 -8.88 -19.46
CA LYS A 73 3.08 -10.03 -19.63
C LYS A 73 2.87 -11.08 -18.54
N TRP A 74 2.76 -10.63 -17.28
CA TRP A 74 2.49 -11.53 -16.17
C TRP A 74 1.15 -12.25 -16.33
N GLN A 75 0.10 -11.51 -16.70
CA GLN A 75 -1.23 -12.07 -16.87
C GLN A 75 -1.33 -13.05 -18.06
N GLU A 76 -0.60 -12.80 -19.14
CA GLU A 76 -0.51 -13.72 -20.30
C GLU A 76 0.19 -15.03 -19.91
N ALA A 77 1.22 -14.96 -19.08
CA ALA A 77 1.90 -16.13 -18.54
C ALA A 77 1.05 -16.89 -17.50
N ASN A 78 0.07 -16.22 -16.89
CA ASN A 78 -0.80 -16.77 -15.85
C ASN A 78 -2.30 -16.51 -16.17
N PRO A 79 -2.85 -17.06 -17.25
CA PRO A 79 -4.20 -16.71 -17.75
C PRO A 79 -5.31 -17.00 -16.74
N GLU A 80 -5.16 -18.05 -15.94
CA GLU A 80 -6.14 -18.49 -14.92
C GLU A 80 -5.91 -17.83 -13.54
N ALA A 81 -4.93 -16.95 -13.43
CA ALA A 81 -4.65 -16.26 -12.16
C ALA A 81 -5.62 -15.08 -11.97
N LEU A 82 -6.15 -14.98 -10.75
CA LEU A 82 -7.06 -13.92 -10.33
C LEU A 82 -6.40 -13.10 -9.23
N VAL A 83 -6.06 -11.85 -9.50
CA VAL A 83 -5.66 -10.91 -8.46
C VAL A 83 -6.92 -10.47 -7.73
N GLU A 84 -7.17 -11.09 -6.59
CA GLU A 84 -8.33 -10.83 -5.73
C GLU A 84 -8.08 -9.70 -4.72
N ALA A 85 -6.81 -9.39 -4.44
CA ALA A 85 -6.46 -8.33 -3.52
C ALA A 85 -5.31 -7.47 -4.04
N ILE A 86 -5.35 -6.17 -3.72
CA ILE A 86 -4.31 -5.19 -4.02
C ILE A 86 -4.00 -4.41 -2.75
N VAL A 87 -2.73 -4.29 -2.41
CA VAL A 87 -2.22 -3.38 -1.39
C VAL A 87 -1.38 -2.32 -2.08
N ASN A 88 -1.96 -1.12 -2.27
CA ASN A 88 -1.27 0.04 -2.80
C ASN A 88 -0.41 0.66 -1.69
N ASN A 89 0.80 0.13 -1.51
CA ASN A 89 1.71 0.54 -0.45
C ASN A 89 2.91 1.36 -0.96
N ALA A 90 3.28 1.26 -2.23
CA ALA A 90 4.40 2.02 -2.78
C ALA A 90 4.24 3.52 -2.53
N GLY A 91 5.31 4.15 -2.06
CA GLY A 91 5.33 5.58 -1.76
C GLY A 91 6.72 6.03 -1.38
N ILE A 92 6.97 7.32 -1.55
CA ILE A 92 8.20 8.01 -1.16
C ILE A 92 7.85 9.28 -0.43
N THR A 93 8.78 9.79 0.36
CA THR A 93 8.73 11.14 0.95
C THR A 93 9.83 12.01 0.33
N LYS A 94 9.53 13.30 0.18
CA LYS A 94 10.46 14.36 -0.20
C LYS A 94 10.07 15.59 0.61
N ASP A 95 10.47 15.55 1.89
CA ASP A 95 10.05 16.53 2.87
C ASP A 95 10.82 17.84 2.68
N GLY A 96 10.13 18.95 2.83
CA GLY A 96 10.67 20.30 2.71
C GLY A 96 9.60 21.37 2.85
N LEU A 97 9.98 22.58 3.22
CA LEU A 97 9.04 23.70 3.29
C LEU A 97 8.55 24.04 1.86
N PHE A 98 7.28 24.32 1.72
CA PHE A 98 6.62 24.53 0.42
C PHE A 98 7.31 25.58 -0.46
N MET A 99 7.83 26.66 0.14
CA MET A 99 8.52 27.72 -0.58
C MET A 99 9.83 27.28 -1.27
N TRP A 100 10.41 26.17 -0.85
CA TRP A 100 11.65 25.61 -1.41
C TRP A 100 11.44 24.25 -2.08
N MET A 101 10.20 23.76 -2.11
CA MET A 101 9.87 22.49 -2.73
C MET A 101 10.00 22.59 -4.26
N THR A 102 10.80 21.70 -4.86
CA THR A 102 10.95 21.68 -6.31
C THR A 102 9.77 20.99 -6.99
N PRO A 103 9.51 21.30 -8.29
CA PRO A 103 8.53 20.54 -9.07
C PRO A 103 8.86 19.03 -9.13
N GLU A 104 10.12 18.65 -9.12
CA GLU A 104 10.59 17.27 -9.15
C GLU A 104 10.22 16.55 -7.83
N ASP A 105 10.42 17.19 -6.69
CA ASP A 105 10.04 16.64 -5.37
C ASP A 105 8.52 16.52 -5.24
N TRP A 106 7.80 17.53 -5.70
CA TRP A 106 6.33 17.49 -5.75
C TRP A 106 5.83 16.35 -6.64
N ASN A 107 6.24 16.33 -7.89
CA ASN A 107 5.78 15.35 -8.88
C ASN A 107 6.22 13.92 -8.52
N GLY A 108 7.43 13.75 -8.02
CA GLY A 108 7.93 12.44 -7.60
C GLY A 108 7.03 11.78 -6.54
N VAL A 109 6.62 12.55 -5.52
CA VAL A 109 5.74 12.05 -4.45
C VAL A 109 4.31 11.80 -4.96
N VAL A 110 3.76 12.74 -5.73
CA VAL A 110 2.41 12.60 -6.30
C VAL A 110 2.34 11.44 -7.29
N ASN A 111 3.30 11.33 -8.20
CA ASN A 111 3.32 10.28 -9.21
C ASN A 111 3.47 8.89 -8.58
N THR A 112 4.39 8.72 -7.63
CA THR A 112 4.58 7.42 -6.98
C THR A 112 3.34 7.01 -6.17
N SER A 113 2.76 7.93 -5.40
CA SER A 113 1.64 7.61 -4.51
C SER A 113 0.30 7.58 -5.25
N LEU A 114 -0.10 8.71 -5.85
CA LEU A 114 -1.44 8.86 -6.43
C LEU A 114 -1.57 8.20 -7.79
N ASN A 115 -0.64 8.50 -8.73
CA ASN A 115 -0.68 7.87 -10.03
C ASN A 115 -0.35 6.37 -9.93
N GLY A 116 0.53 5.96 -9.00
CA GLY A 116 0.80 4.55 -8.73
C GLY A 116 -0.44 3.78 -8.27
N PHE A 117 -1.23 4.35 -7.36
CA PHE A 117 -2.54 3.81 -6.98
C PHE A 117 -3.45 3.63 -8.20
N PHE A 118 -3.58 4.67 -9.03
CA PHE A 118 -4.41 4.64 -10.23
C PHE A 118 -3.94 3.58 -11.23
N ASN A 119 -2.67 3.61 -11.62
CA ASN A 119 -2.10 2.74 -12.65
C ASN A 119 -2.30 1.26 -12.33
N VAL A 120 -2.03 0.87 -11.07
CA VAL A 120 -2.13 -0.52 -10.63
C VAL A 120 -3.59 -0.94 -10.45
N THR A 121 -4.38 -0.12 -9.78
CA THR A 121 -5.78 -0.45 -9.49
C THR A 121 -6.60 -0.54 -10.77
N GLN A 122 -6.41 0.41 -11.69
CA GLN A 122 -7.11 0.48 -12.96
C GLN A 122 -6.86 -0.78 -13.83
N PHE A 123 -5.65 -1.34 -13.80
CA PHE A 123 -5.33 -2.56 -14.54
C PHE A 123 -6.19 -3.76 -14.10
N PHE A 124 -6.40 -3.93 -12.80
CA PHE A 124 -7.09 -5.11 -12.27
C PHE A 124 -8.58 -4.92 -12.05
N ILE A 125 -9.07 -3.68 -11.91
CA ILE A 125 -10.45 -3.41 -11.48
C ILE A 125 -11.51 -4.06 -12.39
N GLN A 126 -11.30 -4.08 -13.70
CA GLN A 126 -12.25 -4.71 -14.63
C GLN A 126 -12.39 -6.21 -14.40
N LYS A 127 -11.30 -6.90 -14.09
CA LYS A 127 -11.32 -8.33 -13.75
C LYS A 127 -12.02 -8.58 -12.42
N MET A 128 -11.73 -7.76 -11.41
CA MET A 128 -12.43 -7.84 -10.12
C MET A 128 -13.94 -7.62 -10.29
N LEU A 129 -14.35 -6.65 -11.12
CA LEU A 129 -15.77 -6.39 -11.43
C LEU A 129 -16.46 -7.58 -12.09
N ARG A 130 -15.80 -8.25 -13.05
CA ARG A 130 -16.31 -9.46 -13.72
C ARG A 130 -16.43 -10.63 -12.76
N ASN A 131 -15.43 -10.83 -11.91
CA ASN A 131 -15.38 -11.92 -10.93
C ASN A 131 -16.26 -11.66 -9.69
N LYS A 132 -16.81 -10.44 -9.55
CA LYS A 132 -17.64 -10.01 -8.42
C LYS A 132 -16.96 -10.24 -7.07
N TYR A 133 -15.65 -9.97 -7.02
CA TYR A 133 -14.83 -10.05 -5.80
C TYR A 133 -13.57 -9.22 -5.94
N GLY A 134 -13.24 -8.47 -4.89
CA GLY A 134 -11.98 -7.73 -4.77
C GLY A 134 -11.78 -7.13 -3.38
N ARG A 135 -10.53 -6.95 -3.01
CA ARG A 135 -10.11 -6.26 -1.79
C ARG A 135 -8.99 -5.28 -2.14
N ILE A 136 -9.24 -4.01 -1.96
CA ILE A 136 -8.26 -2.95 -2.24
C ILE A 136 -7.96 -2.22 -0.94
N VAL A 137 -6.70 -2.23 -0.53
CA VAL A 137 -6.22 -1.53 0.65
C VAL A 137 -5.17 -0.51 0.22
N ASN A 138 -5.44 0.76 0.50
CA ASN A 138 -4.58 1.87 0.16
C ASN A 138 -3.78 2.31 1.39
N MET A 139 -2.45 2.32 1.30
CA MET A 139 -1.61 2.87 2.37
C MET A 139 -1.56 4.39 2.24
N VAL A 140 -2.28 5.06 3.13
CA VAL A 140 -2.23 6.52 3.24
C VAL A 140 -1.30 6.92 4.39
N SER A 141 -1.60 7.92 5.17
CA SER A 141 -0.83 8.38 6.33
C SER A 141 -1.70 9.29 7.19
N VAL A 142 -1.38 9.40 8.45
CA VAL A 142 -1.91 10.47 9.30
C VAL A 142 -1.67 11.86 8.67
N SER A 143 -0.56 12.04 7.95
CA SER A 143 -0.27 13.29 7.23
C SER A 143 -1.26 13.57 6.10
N GLY A 144 -1.82 12.54 5.46
CA GLY A 144 -2.87 12.69 4.45
C GLY A 144 -4.25 13.02 5.02
N VAL A 145 -4.46 12.78 6.32
CA VAL A 145 -5.74 13.04 7.00
C VAL A 145 -5.74 14.41 7.66
N LYS A 146 -4.67 14.73 8.43
CA LYS A 146 -4.61 16.00 9.19
C LYS A 146 -3.75 17.10 8.53
N GLY A 147 -2.89 16.74 7.57
CA GLY A 147 -1.82 17.62 7.08
C GLY A 147 -0.61 17.64 8.02
N THR A 148 0.59 17.81 7.45
CA THR A 148 1.84 17.92 8.22
C THR A 148 2.73 18.99 7.59
N ALA A 149 3.19 19.95 8.39
CA ALA A 149 4.14 20.97 7.93
C ALA A 149 5.42 20.31 7.40
N GLY A 150 5.95 20.82 6.29
CA GLY A 150 7.09 20.22 5.59
C GLY A 150 6.75 19.03 4.69
N GLN A 151 5.49 18.58 4.66
CA GLN A 151 5.02 17.46 3.86
C GLN A 151 3.85 17.83 2.94
N THR A 152 3.83 19.01 2.37
CA THR A 152 2.69 19.48 1.57
C THR A 152 2.41 18.55 0.37
N ASN A 153 3.46 18.10 -0.34
CA ASN A 153 3.37 17.13 -1.45
C ASN A 153 2.82 15.78 -0.95
N TYR A 154 3.38 15.24 0.12
CA TYR A 154 2.99 13.95 0.68
C TYR A 154 1.58 13.98 1.27
N SER A 155 1.24 15.03 2.01
CA SER A 155 -0.11 15.25 2.54
C SER A 155 -1.15 15.38 1.43
N ALA A 156 -0.83 16.12 0.36
CA ALA A 156 -1.70 16.26 -0.81
C ALA A 156 -1.91 14.91 -1.51
N ALA A 157 -0.84 14.15 -1.79
CA ALA A 157 -0.93 12.86 -2.45
C ALA A 157 -1.72 11.84 -1.62
N LYS A 158 -1.44 11.73 -0.32
CA LYS A 158 -2.13 10.79 0.57
C LYS A 158 -3.58 11.23 0.86
N GLY A 159 -3.85 12.53 0.94
CA GLY A 159 -5.21 13.09 1.04
C GLY A 159 -6.03 12.85 -0.22
N ALA A 160 -5.44 12.95 -1.40
CA ALA A 160 -6.10 12.59 -2.66
C ALA A 160 -6.50 11.10 -2.68
N ILE A 161 -5.63 10.19 -2.19
CA ILE A 161 -5.96 8.76 -2.09
C ILE A 161 -7.09 8.51 -1.08
N VAL A 162 -7.18 9.29 0.00
CA VAL A 162 -8.33 9.24 0.94
C VAL A 162 -9.64 9.51 0.21
N ALA A 163 -9.70 10.58 -0.58
CA ALA A 163 -10.89 10.91 -1.38
C ALA A 163 -11.18 9.85 -2.46
N ALA A 164 -10.15 9.39 -3.18
CA ALA A 164 -10.27 8.35 -4.20
C ALA A 164 -10.75 7.02 -3.62
N THR A 165 -10.30 6.64 -2.40
CA THR A 165 -10.77 5.45 -1.68
C THR A 165 -12.28 5.48 -1.49
N LYS A 166 -12.81 6.60 -1.00
CA LYS A 166 -14.24 6.76 -0.74
C LYS A 166 -15.07 6.75 -2.02
N ALA A 167 -14.59 7.40 -3.08
CA ALA A 167 -15.27 7.44 -4.37
C ALA A 167 -15.31 6.06 -5.02
N LEU A 168 -14.15 5.40 -5.16
CA LEU A 168 -14.07 4.08 -5.77
C LEU A 168 -14.87 3.02 -4.99
N ALA A 169 -14.88 3.09 -3.66
CA ALA A 169 -15.69 2.19 -2.83
C ALA A 169 -17.16 2.21 -3.24
N GLN A 170 -17.73 3.40 -3.48
CA GLN A 170 -19.14 3.53 -3.89
C GLN A 170 -19.41 2.96 -5.30
N GLU A 171 -18.46 3.11 -6.20
CA GLU A 171 -18.59 2.60 -7.58
C GLU A 171 -18.63 1.07 -7.63
N VAL A 172 -17.81 0.40 -6.78
CA VAL A 172 -17.57 -1.04 -6.92
C VAL A 172 -18.24 -1.92 -5.86
N ALA A 173 -18.82 -1.33 -4.80
CA ALA A 173 -19.39 -2.07 -3.67
C ALA A 173 -20.44 -3.11 -4.08
N LYS A 174 -21.31 -2.80 -5.07
CA LYS A 174 -22.32 -3.73 -5.61
C LYS A 174 -21.74 -4.99 -6.23
N ARG A 175 -20.43 -5.02 -6.48
CA ARG A 175 -19.70 -6.16 -7.02
C ARG A 175 -18.89 -6.90 -5.96
N ASN A 176 -19.24 -6.75 -4.67
CA ASN A 176 -18.51 -7.38 -3.57
C ASN A 176 -17.01 -7.03 -3.55
N ILE A 177 -16.69 -5.83 -3.98
CA ILE A 177 -15.34 -5.27 -3.92
C ILE A 177 -15.34 -4.24 -2.81
N THR A 178 -14.39 -4.36 -1.88
CA THR A 178 -14.18 -3.36 -0.82
C THR A 178 -12.93 -2.55 -1.12
N VAL A 179 -12.99 -1.25 -0.85
CA VAL A 179 -11.87 -0.33 -1.00
C VAL A 179 -11.73 0.44 0.31
N ASN A 180 -10.63 0.24 1.02
CA ASN A 180 -10.37 0.90 2.29
C ASN A 180 -8.96 1.48 2.30
N ALA A 181 -8.70 2.40 3.21
CA ALA A 181 -7.36 2.92 3.44
C ALA A 181 -6.92 2.70 4.89
N VAL A 182 -5.63 2.47 5.06
CA VAL A 182 -4.96 2.43 6.36
C VAL A 182 -4.10 3.69 6.48
N ALA A 183 -4.25 4.41 7.59
CA ALA A 183 -3.53 5.64 7.89
C ALA A 183 -2.55 5.44 9.05
N PRO A 184 -1.32 4.96 8.78
CA PRO A 184 -0.31 4.79 9.81
C PRO A 184 0.16 6.13 10.38
N GLY A 185 0.54 6.12 11.67
CA GLY A 185 1.36 7.14 12.30
C GLY A 185 2.85 6.88 12.07
N PHE A 186 3.66 7.12 13.11
CA PHE A 186 5.08 6.78 13.09
C PHE A 186 5.27 5.28 13.29
N ILE A 187 5.77 4.61 12.25
CA ILE A 187 6.03 3.16 12.23
C ILE A 187 7.53 2.93 12.07
N ARG A 188 8.13 2.02 12.84
CA ARG A 188 9.54 1.65 12.70
C ARG A 188 9.81 0.98 11.36
N THR A 189 10.50 1.71 10.50
CA THR A 189 10.92 1.28 9.16
C THR A 189 12.17 2.06 8.74
N ASP A 190 12.79 1.68 7.63
CA ASP A 190 13.90 2.46 7.07
C ASP A 190 13.53 3.92 6.80
N MET A 191 12.26 4.19 6.44
CA MET A 191 11.77 5.54 6.15
C MET A 191 11.77 6.46 7.38
N THR A 192 11.63 5.90 8.57
CA THR A 192 11.56 6.65 9.84
C THR A 192 12.83 6.56 10.67
N SER A 193 13.83 5.79 10.22
CA SER A 193 15.07 5.53 10.97
C SER A 193 15.93 6.77 11.27
N GLN A 194 15.76 7.84 10.49
CA GLN A 194 16.49 9.10 10.65
C GLN A 194 15.73 10.13 11.52
N LEU A 195 14.52 9.81 11.97
CA LEU A 195 13.70 10.71 12.77
C LEU A 195 14.16 10.70 14.24
N ASP A 196 14.09 11.85 14.90
CA ASP A 196 14.31 11.92 16.35
C ASP A 196 13.13 11.29 17.11
N GLU A 197 13.27 10.00 17.40
CA GLU A 197 12.21 9.25 18.07
C GLU A 197 11.84 9.89 19.43
N LYS A 198 12.81 10.38 20.22
CA LYS A 198 12.56 10.95 21.55
C LYS A 198 11.63 12.17 21.49
N GLU A 199 11.82 13.04 20.52
CA GLU A 199 10.94 14.21 20.33
C GLU A 199 9.56 13.80 19.82
N LEU A 200 9.49 12.84 18.90
CA LEU A 200 8.23 12.40 18.32
C LEU A 200 7.38 11.58 19.27
N LEU A 201 7.98 10.84 20.22
CA LEU A 201 7.23 10.10 21.25
C LEU A 201 6.29 11.00 22.05
N LYS A 202 6.68 12.26 22.29
CA LYS A 202 5.85 13.25 23.00
C LYS A 202 4.52 13.54 22.30
N LEU A 203 4.44 13.27 21.00
CA LEU A 203 3.24 13.49 20.17
C LEU A 203 2.33 12.24 20.10
N ILE A 204 2.81 11.11 20.58
CA ILE A 204 2.12 9.82 20.45
C ILE A 204 1.49 9.43 21.80
N PRO A 205 0.16 9.45 21.96
CA PRO A 205 -0.48 9.10 23.23
C PRO A 205 -0.09 7.72 23.78
N VAL A 206 0.10 6.70 22.93
CA VAL A 206 0.59 5.37 23.36
C VAL A 206 2.09 5.34 23.65
N ASN A 207 2.79 6.46 23.50
CA ASN A 207 4.20 6.69 23.86
C ASN A 207 5.19 5.68 23.26
N ARG A 208 4.93 5.21 22.05
CA ARG A 208 5.86 4.41 21.24
C ARG A 208 5.56 4.55 19.74
N PHE A 209 6.52 4.26 18.91
CA PHE A 209 6.27 4.00 17.49
C PHE A 209 5.51 2.67 17.35
N GLY A 210 4.71 2.57 16.28
CA GLY A 210 4.12 1.31 15.87
C GLY A 210 5.16 0.44 15.15
N GLU A 211 4.88 -0.86 15.09
CA GLU A 211 5.67 -1.82 14.33
C GLU A 211 5.00 -2.09 12.99
N ALA A 212 5.79 -2.46 11.97
CA ALA A 212 5.27 -2.76 10.65
C ALA A 212 4.27 -3.94 10.66
N GLU A 213 4.46 -4.87 11.59
CA GLU A 213 3.60 -6.02 11.83
C GLU A 213 2.21 -5.61 12.30
N GLU A 214 2.09 -4.57 13.14
CA GLU A 214 0.77 -4.07 13.60
C GLU A 214 -0.03 -3.51 12.42
N VAL A 215 0.64 -2.83 11.47
CA VAL A 215 0.00 -2.36 10.24
C VAL A 215 -0.39 -3.55 9.35
N ALA A 216 0.48 -4.55 9.24
CA ALA A 216 0.23 -5.75 8.46
C ALA A 216 -0.97 -6.56 8.97
N ASP A 217 -1.18 -6.62 10.30
CA ASP A 217 -2.33 -7.25 10.92
C ASP A 217 -3.65 -6.61 10.45
N LEU A 218 -3.71 -5.29 10.47
CA LEU A 218 -4.88 -4.55 9.99
C LEU A 218 -5.12 -4.74 8.49
N VAL A 219 -4.05 -4.70 7.68
CA VAL A 219 -4.14 -4.94 6.23
C VAL A 219 -4.65 -6.36 5.96
N SER A 220 -4.12 -7.38 6.65
CA SER A 220 -4.58 -8.76 6.52
C SER A 220 -6.05 -8.91 6.86
N PHE A 221 -6.51 -8.28 7.94
CA PHE A 221 -7.93 -8.24 8.29
C PHE A 221 -8.78 -7.63 7.17
N LEU A 222 -8.36 -6.48 6.61
CA LEU A 222 -9.10 -5.78 5.55
C LEU A 222 -9.14 -6.56 4.23
N ILE A 223 -8.15 -7.38 3.93
CA ILE A 223 -8.12 -8.27 2.77
C ILE A 223 -9.01 -9.51 3.00
N SER A 224 -9.21 -9.91 4.24
CA SER A 224 -9.97 -11.11 4.57
C SER A 224 -11.47 -10.97 4.31
N LYS A 225 -12.18 -12.11 4.28
CA LYS A 225 -13.65 -12.12 4.20
C LYS A 225 -14.33 -11.56 5.46
N LYS A 226 -13.61 -11.47 6.58
CA LYS A 226 -14.15 -10.97 7.87
C LYS A 226 -14.52 -9.49 7.81
N SER A 227 -13.89 -8.72 6.91
CA SER A 227 -14.13 -7.29 6.70
C SER A 227 -15.08 -6.98 5.54
N SER A 228 -15.86 -7.95 5.07
CA SER A 228 -16.68 -7.81 3.84
C SER A 228 -17.74 -6.71 3.89
N TYR A 229 -18.06 -6.19 5.06
CA TYR A 229 -19.01 -5.07 5.25
C TYR A 229 -18.32 -3.73 5.53
N ILE A 230 -16.97 -3.68 5.46
CA ILE A 230 -16.17 -2.48 5.65
C ILE A 230 -15.70 -2.02 4.27
N THR A 231 -16.18 -0.86 3.82
CA THR A 231 -15.75 -0.25 2.54
C THR A 231 -15.88 1.27 2.59
N GLY A 232 -14.96 1.98 1.98
CA GLY A 232 -14.87 3.44 2.00
C GLY A 232 -14.24 4.02 3.26
N GLU A 233 -13.73 3.17 4.16
CA GLU A 233 -13.21 3.59 5.45
C GLU A 233 -11.71 3.95 5.38
N ILE A 234 -11.36 4.92 6.24
CA ILE A 234 -9.98 5.35 6.47
C ILE A 234 -9.66 5.00 7.92
N ILE A 235 -8.94 3.91 8.12
CA ILE A 235 -8.68 3.38 9.46
C ILE A 235 -7.34 3.88 9.97
N ASN A 236 -7.38 4.67 11.02
CA ASN A 236 -6.19 5.18 11.69
C ASN A 236 -5.50 4.05 12.48
N ILE A 237 -4.17 3.93 12.30
CA ILE A 237 -3.29 3.09 13.11
C ILE A 237 -2.07 3.93 13.48
N ASN A 238 -2.23 4.82 14.44
CA ASN A 238 -1.30 5.92 14.69
C ASN A 238 -1.01 6.17 16.18
N GLY A 239 -1.39 5.26 17.07
CA GLY A 239 -1.14 5.42 18.50
C GLY A 239 -1.87 6.59 19.15
N GLY A 240 -2.96 7.10 18.53
CA GLY A 240 -3.76 8.20 19.04
C GLY A 240 -3.27 9.61 18.64
N ILE A 241 -2.30 9.71 17.73
CA ILE A 241 -1.81 11.03 17.25
C ILE A 241 -2.96 11.84 16.63
N TYR A 242 -3.89 11.16 16.02
CA TYR A 242 -5.05 11.74 15.35
C TYR A 242 -6.24 10.79 15.40
N SER A 243 -7.40 11.31 15.74
CA SER A 243 -8.68 10.59 15.79
C SER A 243 -9.79 11.37 15.11
#